data_e034d0dce2fbe2bf6fae47425240e2a8
#
_entry.id   e034d0dce2fbe2bf6fae47425240e2a8
#
_cell.length_a   1.000
_cell.length_b   1.000
_cell.length_c   1.000
_cell.angle_alpha   90.00
_cell.angle_beta   90.00
_cell.angle_gamma   90.00
#
_symmetry.space_group_name_H-M   'P 1'
#
loop_
_entity.id
_entity.type
_entity.pdbx_description
1 polymer ?
#
loop_
_entity_poly.entity_id
_entity_poly.type
_entity_poly.pdbx_seq_one_letter_code
_entity_poly.pdbx_strand_id
1 'polypeptide(L)'
;SLGSRGLGDVYKRQGAGLRATLGMATSGLRTACITKVFPTRSHTVAAQGGIGAALNNMGEGDNWKFHMYDTVKGSDWLGDQDAIEYMCREAIPSVIELEHYGVPFSRTDDGNIYQRPFGGHTLDYGKNIARRACAAADRTGHAILHTLYQQCLRHKAEFFVEYYAIDLIMDDNGACQGVLAL
;
A
#
# COMPACT_ATOMS: atom_id res chain seq x y z
N SER A 1 19.63 17.75 -0.42
CA SER A 1 18.17 17.88 -0.25
C SER A 1 17.53 16.68 0.45
N LEU A 2 18.01 16.36 1.65
CA LEU A 2 17.40 15.34 2.52
C LEU A 2 16.05 15.77 3.10
N GLY A 3 15.76 17.08 3.13
CA GLY A 3 14.54 17.63 3.70
C GLY A 3 13.26 17.37 2.87
N SER A 4 13.36 17.28 1.55
CA SER A 4 12.18 17.05 0.69
C SER A 4 11.74 15.58 0.64
N ARG A 5 12.65 14.64 0.88
CA ARG A 5 12.33 13.19 0.94
C ARG A 5 11.55 12.85 2.22
N GLY A 6 11.93 13.43 3.37
CA GLY A 6 11.22 13.22 4.63
C GLY A 6 9.78 13.71 4.61
N LEU A 7 9.51 14.88 4.04
CA LEU A 7 8.16 15.43 3.92
C LEU A 7 7.28 14.66 2.92
N GLY A 8 7.86 14.21 1.80
CA GLY A 8 7.13 13.38 0.82
C GLY A 8 6.71 12.03 1.39
N ASP A 9 7.51 11.43 2.24
CA ASP A 9 7.24 10.14 2.86
C ASP A 9 6.10 10.19 3.89
N VAL A 10 6.01 11.26 4.67
CA VAL A 10 4.93 11.45 5.67
C VAL A 10 3.57 11.56 4.99
N TYR A 11 3.48 12.16 3.81
CA TYR A 11 2.20 12.29 3.07
C TYR A 11 1.87 11.09 2.20
N LYS A 12 2.84 10.25 1.83
CA LYS A 12 2.65 9.14 0.86
C LYS A 12 2.44 7.77 1.49
N ARG A 13 2.72 7.58 2.79
CA ARG A 13 2.75 6.25 3.43
C ARG A 13 1.54 5.93 4.31
N GLN A 14 0.46 6.68 4.28
CA GLN A 14 -0.70 6.38 5.13
C GLN A 14 -1.37 5.05 4.75
N GLY A 15 -1.34 4.63 3.50
CA GLY A 15 -1.81 3.28 3.13
C GLY A 15 -1.07 2.18 3.89
N ALA A 16 0.26 2.21 3.87
CA ALA A 16 1.11 1.26 4.60
C ALA A 16 0.97 1.42 6.13
N GLY A 17 0.93 2.66 6.62
CA GLY A 17 0.75 2.97 8.04
C GLY A 17 -0.59 2.46 8.59
N LEU A 18 -1.70 2.68 7.87
CA LEU A 18 -3.01 2.16 8.24
C LEU A 18 -3.06 0.64 8.20
N ARG A 19 -2.41 0.00 7.20
CA ARG A 19 -2.33 -1.46 7.16
C ARG A 19 -1.54 -2.02 8.34
N ALA A 20 -0.42 -1.39 8.73
CA ALA A 20 0.34 -1.76 9.92
C ALA A 20 -0.46 -1.54 11.20
N THR A 21 -1.12 -0.38 11.34
CA THR A 21 -2.01 -0.07 12.47
C THR A 21 -3.12 -1.13 12.61
N LEU A 22 -3.75 -1.49 11.48
CA LEU A 22 -4.79 -2.52 11.45
C LEU A 22 -4.22 -3.88 11.89
N GLY A 23 -3.05 -4.29 11.38
CA GLY A 23 -2.40 -5.54 11.75
C GLY A 23 -2.11 -5.63 13.25
N MET A 24 -1.60 -4.57 13.86
CA MET A 24 -1.37 -4.50 15.31
C MET A 24 -2.66 -4.54 16.10
N ALA A 25 -3.67 -3.76 15.70
CA ALA A 25 -4.97 -3.72 16.39
C ALA A 25 -5.70 -5.07 16.32
N THR A 26 -5.66 -5.76 15.19
CA THR A 26 -6.28 -7.09 15.03
C THR A 26 -5.57 -8.19 15.80
N SER A 27 -4.27 -8.02 16.08
CA SER A 27 -3.52 -8.97 16.94
C SER A 27 -3.74 -8.79 18.44
N GLY A 28 -4.67 -7.89 18.83
CA GLY A 28 -5.02 -7.64 20.23
C GLY A 28 -4.08 -6.66 20.96
N LEU A 29 -3.17 -6.02 20.25
CA LEU A 29 -2.29 -5.00 20.83
C LEU A 29 -3.05 -3.68 20.99
N ARG A 30 -2.83 -2.99 22.12
CA ARG A 30 -3.29 -1.61 22.28
C ARG A 30 -2.47 -0.71 21.34
N THR A 31 -3.13 -0.22 20.30
CA THR A 31 -2.47 0.42 19.18
C THR A 31 -2.85 1.88 19.04
N ALA A 32 -1.86 2.75 18.91
CA ALA A 32 -2.02 4.17 18.61
C ALA A 32 -1.34 4.51 17.28
N CYS A 33 -1.99 5.37 16.48
CA CYS A 33 -1.47 5.88 15.22
C CYS A 33 -1.31 7.41 15.32
N ILE A 34 -0.07 7.89 15.25
CA ILE A 34 0.23 9.32 15.22
C ILE A 34 0.29 9.76 13.76
N THR A 35 -0.45 10.79 13.40
CA THR A 35 -0.52 11.26 12.02
C THR A 35 -0.56 12.78 11.92
N LYS A 36 0.30 13.35 11.07
CA LYS A 36 0.40 14.80 10.84
C LYS A 36 -0.82 15.38 10.14
N VAL A 37 -1.48 14.58 9.30
CA VAL A 37 -2.71 14.98 8.60
C VAL A 37 -3.81 13.98 8.94
N PHE A 38 -5.06 14.35 8.71
CA PHE A 38 -6.17 13.41 8.88
C PHE A 38 -5.93 12.12 8.08
N PRO A 39 -6.17 10.91 8.62
CA PRO A 39 -5.79 9.64 8.00
C PRO A 39 -6.25 9.42 6.56
N THR A 40 -7.34 10.06 6.13
CA THR A 40 -7.84 9.97 4.76
C THR A 40 -7.37 11.11 3.84
N ARG A 41 -6.42 11.94 4.27
CA ARG A 41 -5.90 13.10 3.53
C ARG A 41 -4.51 12.90 2.95
N SER A 42 -3.97 11.69 2.97
CA SER A 42 -2.67 11.43 2.37
C SER A 42 -2.71 11.43 0.84
N HIS A 43 -1.52 11.48 0.24
CA HIS A 43 -1.39 11.39 -1.22
C HIS A 43 -1.99 10.12 -1.83
N THR A 44 -2.11 9.06 -1.04
CA THR A 44 -2.77 7.81 -1.45
C THR A 44 -4.21 8.07 -1.94
N VAL A 45 -4.94 9.02 -1.34
CA VAL A 45 -6.32 9.33 -1.74
C VAL A 45 -6.43 9.78 -3.20
N ALA A 46 -5.37 10.38 -3.75
CA ALA A 46 -5.32 10.88 -5.12
C ALA A 46 -4.89 9.81 -6.15
N ALA A 47 -4.54 8.60 -5.73
CA ALA A 47 -4.14 7.53 -6.63
C ALA A 47 -5.35 6.97 -7.39
N GLN A 48 -5.32 7.09 -8.72
CA GLN A 48 -6.43 6.71 -9.60
C GLN A 48 -6.14 5.42 -10.39
N GLY A 49 -4.86 5.13 -10.68
CA GLY A 49 -4.45 4.08 -11.60
C GLY A 49 -4.85 2.67 -11.21
N GLY A 50 -4.72 2.33 -9.95
CA GLY A 50 -4.92 0.99 -9.42
C GLY A 50 -3.76 0.55 -8.54
N ILE A 51 -3.87 -0.65 -7.98
CA ILE A 51 -2.80 -1.33 -7.26
C ILE A 51 -2.29 -2.52 -8.09
N GLY A 52 -0.98 -2.60 -8.30
CA GLY A 52 -0.37 -3.64 -9.13
C GLY A 52 -0.30 -4.99 -8.42
N ALA A 53 -0.93 -6.02 -9.00
CA ALA A 53 -0.81 -7.40 -8.56
C ALA A 53 -1.06 -8.35 -9.73
N ALA A 54 -0.20 -9.34 -9.92
CA ALA A 54 -0.29 -10.26 -11.04
C ALA A 54 -1.33 -11.38 -10.77
N LEU A 55 -2.62 -11.01 -10.66
CA LEU A 55 -3.73 -11.94 -10.42
C LEU A 55 -4.05 -12.79 -11.64
N ASN A 56 -3.64 -12.35 -12.83
CA ASN A 56 -3.97 -12.99 -14.11
C ASN A 56 -5.48 -13.12 -14.40
N ASN A 57 -6.30 -12.26 -13.83
CA ASN A 57 -7.76 -12.31 -14.03
C ASN A 57 -8.20 -12.02 -15.48
N MET A 58 -7.32 -11.42 -16.27
CA MET A 58 -7.56 -11.12 -17.69
C MET A 58 -7.11 -12.25 -18.64
N GLY A 59 -6.58 -13.36 -18.11
CA GLY A 59 -6.24 -14.56 -18.88
C GLY A 59 -5.02 -14.41 -19.81
N GLU A 60 -4.14 -13.42 -19.56
CA GLU A 60 -2.99 -13.10 -20.44
C GLU A 60 -1.70 -13.84 -20.06
N GLY A 61 -1.73 -14.67 -19.01
CA GLY A 61 -0.56 -15.40 -18.52
C GLY A 61 0.36 -14.58 -17.62
N ASP A 62 -0.11 -13.45 -17.08
CA ASP A 62 0.68 -12.60 -16.17
C ASP A 62 1.00 -13.35 -14.86
N ASN A 63 2.18 -13.06 -14.33
CA ASN A 63 2.66 -13.66 -13.09
C ASN A 63 3.61 -12.71 -12.35
N TRP A 64 3.90 -13.02 -11.08
CA TRP A 64 4.73 -12.20 -10.22
C TRP A 64 6.16 -11.99 -10.73
N LYS A 65 6.71 -12.90 -11.56
CA LYS A 65 8.07 -12.77 -12.11
C LYS A 65 8.15 -11.64 -13.15
N PHE A 66 7.11 -11.49 -13.97
CA PHE A 66 7.01 -10.35 -14.89
C PHE A 66 6.83 -9.05 -14.11
N HIS A 67 6.04 -9.07 -13.03
CA HIS A 67 5.90 -7.93 -12.13
C HIS A 67 7.23 -7.54 -11.49
N MET A 68 7.99 -8.52 -10.98
CA MET A 68 9.33 -8.30 -10.44
C MET A 68 10.28 -7.70 -11.49
N TYR A 69 10.31 -8.26 -12.69
CA TYR A 69 11.14 -7.73 -13.78
C TYR A 69 10.86 -6.26 -14.07
N ASP A 70 9.59 -5.90 -14.23
CA ASP A 70 9.18 -4.52 -14.49
C ASP A 70 9.57 -3.59 -13.33
N THR A 71 9.45 -4.04 -12.10
CA THR A 71 9.79 -3.25 -10.91
C THR A 71 11.30 -3.05 -10.77
N VAL A 72 12.10 -4.09 -10.98
CA VAL A 72 13.58 -4.01 -10.97
C VAL A 72 14.06 -3.07 -12.08
N LYS A 73 13.52 -3.21 -13.29
CA LYS A 73 13.83 -2.34 -14.42
C LYS A 73 13.38 -0.90 -14.17
N GLY A 74 12.18 -0.69 -13.63
CA GLY A 74 11.63 0.62 -13.31
C GLY A 74 12.35 1.36 -12.18
N SER A 75 13.10 0.63 -11.35
CA SER A 75 13.99 1.18 -10.33
C SER A 75 15.42 1.42 -10.84
N ASP A 76 15.65 1.39 -12.16
CA ASP A 76 16.98 1.50 -12.80
C ASP A 76 18.00 0.51 -12.21
N TRP A 77 17.56 -0.68 -11.83
CA TRP A 77 18.36 -1.75 -11.20
C TRP A 77 18.97 -1.39 -9.84
N LEU A 78 18.54 -0.27 -9.23
CA LEU A 78 19.03 0.21 -7.94
C LEU A 78 18.23 -0.31 -6.75
N GLY A 79 17.07 -0.93 -6.98
CA GLY A 79 16.21 -1.47 -5.94
C GLY A 79 16.78 -2.73 -5.30
N ASP A 80 16.45 -2.94 -4.02
CA ASP A 80 16.71 -4.21 -3.33
C ASP A 80 15.83 -5.31 -3.95
N GLN A 81 16.50 -6.26 -4.63
CA GLN A 81 15.79 -7.27 -5.43
C GLN A 81 15.04 -8.29 -4.56
N ASP A 82 15.53 -8.60 -3.38
CA ASP A 82 14.87 -9.52 -2.44
C ASP A 82 13.57 -8.88 -1.92
N ALA A 83 13.63 -7.59 -1.57
CA ALA A 83 12.46 -6.83 -1.17
C ALA A 83 11.44 -6.68 -2.31
N ILE A 84 11.91 -6.48 -3.55
CA ILE A 84 11.05 -6.41 -4.74
C ILE A 84 10.39 -7.76 -5.02
N GLU A 85 11.13 -8.86 -4.96
CA GLU A 85 10.56 -10.21 -5.11
C GLU A 85 9.46 -10.45 -4.09
N TYR A 86 9.75 -10.20 -2.81
CA TYR A 86 8.77 -10.34 -1.73
C TYR A 86 7.52 -9.50 -2.01
N MET A 87 7.68 -8.21 -2.34
CA MET A 87 6.57 -7.32 -2.66
C MET A 87 5.72 -7.85 -3.82
N CYS A 88 6.33 -8.29 -4.91
CA CYS A 88 5.60 -8.76 -6.09
C CYS A 88 4.83 -10.06 -5.85
N ARG A 89 5.37 -10.95 -5.02
CA ARG A 89 4.69 -12.20 -4.60
C ARG A 89 3.54 -11.89 -3.66
N GLU A 90 3.78 -11.07 -2.64
CA GLU A 90 2.79 -10.71 -1.62
C GLU A 90 1.71 -9.72 -2.12
N ALA A 91 1.93 -9.07 -3.26
CA ALA A 91 0.90 -8.21 -3.87
C ALA A 91 -0.39 -8.98 -4.17
N ILE A 92 -0.29 -10.25 -4.56
CA ILE A 92 -1.44 -11.10 -4.89
C ILE A 92 -2.34 -11.32 -3.66
N PRO A 93 -1.86 -11.93 -2.56
CA PRO A 93 -2.69 -12.10 -1.36
C PRO A 93 -3.09 -10.76 -0.74
N SER A 94 -2.25 -9.71 -0.86
CA SER A 94 -2.58 -8.39 -0.31
C SER A 94 -3.78 -7.73 -0.99
N VAL A 95 -3.94 -7.90 -2.30
CA VAL A 95 -5.13 -7.38 -3.02
C VAL A 95 -6.39 -8.13 -2.60
N ILE A 96 -6.31 -9.44 -2.44
CA ILE A 96 -7.44 -10.25 -1.94
C ILE A 96 -7.79 -9.87 -0.49
N GLU A 97 -6.78 -9.62 0.35
CA GLU A 97 -7.01 -9.12 1.70
C GLU A 97 -7.72 -7.77 1.72
N LEU A 98 -7.29 -6.82 0.86
CA LEU A 98 -7.96 -5.53 0.72
C LEU A 98 -9.42 -5.66 0.27
N GLU A 99 -9.71 -6.60 -0.61
CA GLU A 99 -11.08 -6.94 -1.00
C GLU A 99 -11.89 -7.44 0.19
N HIS A 100 -11.34 -8.36 1.00
CA HIS A 100 -11.99 -8.87 2.21
C HIS A 100 -12.21 -7.78 3.27
N TYR A 101 -11.37 -6.76 3.30
CA TYR A 101 -11.62 -5.58 4.15
C TYR A 101 -12.75 -4.69 3.63
N GLY A 102 -13.17 -4.88 2.38
CA GLY A 102 -14.30 -4.16 1.78
C GLY A 102 -13.89 -3.13 0.72
N VAL A 103 -12.68 -3.21 0.15
CA VAL A 103 -12.34 -2.37 -1.01
C VAL A 103 -13.19 -2.78 -2.21
N PRO A 104 -14.01 -1.87 -2.77
CA PRO A 104 -14.95 -2.18 -3.83
C PRO A 104 -14.25 -2.17 -5.20
N PHE A 105 -13.37 -3.14 -5.44
CA PHE A 105 -12.75 -3.28 -6.76
C PHE A 105 -13.80 -3.47 -7.87
N SER A 106 -13.56 -2.86 -9.02
CA SER A 106 -14.36 -3.10 -10.23
C SER A 106 -14.27 -4.57 -10.63
N ARG A 107 -15.33 -5.08 -11.28
CA ARG A 107 -15.42 -6.50 -11.66
C ARG A 107 -15.45 -6.66 -13.16
N THR A 108 -14.95 -7.80 -13.61
CA THR A 108 -15.24 -8.35 -14.94
C THR A 108 -16.64 -8.97 -14.98
N ASP A 109 -17.14 -9.29 -16.17
CA ASP A 109 -18.43 -9.98 -16.33
C ASP A 109 -18.47 -11.32 -15.61
N ASP A 110 -17.32 -12.01 -15.47
CA ASP A 110 -17.16 -13.27 -14.74
C ASP A 110 -17.02 -13.09 -13.21
N GLY A 111 -17.12 -11.84 -12.72
CA GLY A 111 -17.04 -11.54 -11.29
C GLY A 111 -15.63 -11.43 -10.71
N ASN A 112 -14.58 -11.56 -11.51
CA ASN A 112 -13.20 -11.39 -11.07
C ASN A 112 -12.85 -9.90 -10.85
N ILE A 113 -11.82 -9.61 -10.04
CA ILE A 113 -11.29 -8.25 -9.90
C ILE A 113 -10.78 -7.76 -11.27
N TYR A 114 -11.32 -6.63 -11.72
CA TYR A 114 -10.90 -6.03 -12.98
C TYR A 114 -9.47 -5.50 -12.89
N GLN A 115 -8.67 -5.82 -13.90
CA GLN A 115 -7.31 -5.37 -14.04
C GLN A 115 -7.15 -4.60 -15.36
N ARG A 116 -6.55 -3.41 -15.28
CA ARG A 116 -6.29 -2.56 -16.46
C ARG A 116 -4.80 -2.53 -16.81
N PRO A 117 -4.47 -2.22 -18.07
CA PRO A 117 -3.08 -1.92 -18.45
C PRO A 117 -2.63 -0.64 -17.74
N PHE A 118 -1.36 -0.58 -17.40
CA PHE A 118 -0.74 0.63 -16.87
C PHE A 118 0.69 0.76 -17.42
N GLY A 119 1.19 1.99 -17.54
CA GLY A 119 2.52 2.24 -18.08
C GLY A 119 3.61 1.48 -17.32
N GLY A 120 4.46 0.76 -18.05
CA GLY A 120 5.53 -0.05 -17.46
C GLY A 120 5.12 -1.46 -17.03
N HIS A 121 3.85 -1.85 -17.13
CA HIS A 121 3.43 -3.23 -16.88
C HIS A 121 3.58 -4.06 -18.15
N THR A 122 4.43 -5.10 -18.10
CA THR A 122 4.73 -5.92 -19.27
C THR A 122 4.65 -7.42 -18.98
N LEU A 123 4.34 -8.18 -20.02
CA LEU A 123 4.48 -9.63 -20.09
C LEU A 123 5.82 -9.99 -20.75
N ASP A 124 6.24 -11.24 -20.57
CA ASP A 124 7.40 -11.81 -21.25
C ASP A 124 8.65 -10.92 -21.19
N TYR A 125 8.89 -10.34 -19.98
CA TYR A 125 10.06 -9.52 -19.72
C TYR A 125 10.21 -8.32 -20.68
N GLY A 126 9.12 -7.56 -20.85
CA GLY A 126 9.12 -6.31 -21.60
C GLY A 126 8.62 -6.40 -23.04
N LYS A 127 8.05 -7.55 -23.47
CA LYS A 127 7.63 -7.74 -24.87
C LYS A 127 6.19 -7.31 -25.14
N ASN A 128 5.27 -7.55 -24.23
CA ASN A 128 3.85 -7.28 -24.40
C ASN A 128 3.30 -6.48 -23.22
N ILE A 129 2.14 -5.86 -23.35
CA ILE A 129 1.47 -5.12 -22.27
C ILE A 129 0.79 -6.09 -21.32
N ALA A 130 0.98 -5.91 -20.01
CA ALA A 130 0.28 -6.64 -18.97
C ALA A 130 -0.87 -5.83 -18.37
N ARG A 131 -1.95 -6.50 -18.02
CA ARG A 131 -3.08 -5.95 -17.26
C ARG A 131 -2.99 -6.43 -15.82
N ARG A 132 -2.28 -5.68 -14.95
CA ARG A 132 -2.14 -6.05 -13.52
C ARG A 132 -2.53 -4.95 -12.54
N ALA A 133 -2.98 -3.79 -13.02
CA ALA A 133 -3.47 -2.74 -12.14
C ALA A 133 -4.92 -3.02 -11.72
N CYS A 134 -5.10 -3.56 -10.52
CA CYS A 134 -6.40 -3.81 -9.91
C CYS A 134 -7.05 -2.48 -9.54
N ALA A 135 -8.24 -2.19 -10.05
CA ALA A 135 -8.83 -0.87 -10.00
C ALA A 135 -10.22 -0.85 -9.38
N ALA A 136 -10.50 0.24 -8.64
CA ALA A 136 -11.83 0.63 -8.21
C ALA A 136 -12.21 1.91 -8.97
N ALA A 137 -12.70 1.77 -10.20
CA ALA A 137 -12.93 2.85 -11.15
C ALA A 137 -11.70 3.80 -11.26
N ASP A 138 -11.87 5.09 -11.09
CA ASP A 138 -10.80 6.11 -11.09
C ASP A 138 -10.43 6.60 -9.67
N ARG A 139 -10.84 5.86 -8.63
CA ARG A 139 -10.71 6.23 -7.22
C ARG A 139 -10.09 5.12 -6.35
N THR A 140 -9.22 4.31 -6.91
CA THR A 140 -8.67 3.14 -6.22
C THR A 140 -7.98 3.50 -4.91
N GLY A 141 -7.14 4.53 -4.90
CA GLY A 141 -6.43 4.97 -3.69
C GLY A 141 -7.36 5.53 -2.62
N HIS A 142 -8.39 6.30 -3.02
CA HIS A 142 -9.43 6.75 -2.13
C HIS A 142 -10.17 5.56 -1.48
N ALA A 143 -10.57 4.59 -2.28
CA ALA A 143 -11.28 3.40 -1.79
C ALA A 143 -10.42 2.60 -0.78
N ILE A 144 -9.16 2.33 -1.11
CA ILE A 144 -8.22 1.61 -0.22
C ILE A 144 -8.03 2.37 1.09
N LEU A 145 -7.76 3.67 1.02
CA LEU A 145 -7.44 4.47 2.20
C LEU A 145 -8.63 4.56 3.16
N HIS A 146 -9.82 4.83 2.63
CA HIS A 146 -11.05 4.90 3.44
C HIS A 146 -11.41 3.54 4.05
N THR A 147 -11.26 2.46 3.30
CA THR A 147 -11.49 1.11 3.80
C THR A 147 -10.55 0.76 4.95
N LEU A 148 -9.24 0.99 4.79
CA LEU A 148 -8.26 0.72 5.85
C LEU A 148 -8.51 1.57 7.09
N TYR A 149 -8.82 2.86 6.93
CA TYR A 149 -9.16 3.72 8.06
C TYR A 149 -10.40 3.22 8.81
N GLN A 150 -11.46 2.87 8.07
CA GLN A 150 -12.68 2.33 8.64
C GLN A 150 -12.42 1.02 9.42
N GLN A 151 -11.58 0.12 8.89
CA GLN A 151 -11.20 -1.10 9.58
C GLN A 151 -10.38 -0.81 10.84
N CYS A 152 -9.47 0.16 10.83
CA CYS A 152 -8.74 0.59 12.03
C CYS A 152 -9.70 1.07 13.13
N LEU A 153 -10.70 1.89 12.77
CA LEU A 153 -11.72 2.35 13.72
C LEU A 153 -12.56 1.19 14.28
N ARG A 154 -12.94 0.24 13.44
CA ARG A 154 -13.68 -0.97 13.85
C ARG A 154 -12.90 -1.78 14.88
N HIS A 155 -11.58 -1.85 14.75
CA HIS A 155 -10.68 -2.54 15.68
C HIS A 155 -10.15 -1.64 16.80
N LYS A 156 -10.76 -0.46 17.00
CA LYS A 156 -10.49 0.46 18.12
C LYS A 156 -9.05 0.96 18.18
N ALA A 157 -8.37 1.09 17.04
CA ALA A 157 -7.11 1.79 16.98
C ALA A 157 -7.31 3.27 17.36
N GLU A 158 -6.43 3.80 18.21
CA GLU A 158 -6.47 5.18 18.65
C GLU A 158 -5.70 6.07 17.67
N PHE A 159 -6.26 7.23 17.31
CA PHE A 159 -5.63 8.16 16.37
C PHE A 159 -5.33 9.49 17.04
N PHE A 160 -4.05 9.88 16.97
CA PHE A 160 -3.58 11.22 17.32
C PHE A 160 -3.41 12.01 16.02
N VAL A 161 -4.47 12.74 15.65
CA VAL A 161 -4.54 13.48 14.38
C VAL A 161 -3.97 14.88 14.56
N GLU A 162 -3.21 15.33 13.55
CA GLU A 162 -2.50 16.61 13.53
C GLU A 162 -1.38 16.69 14.58
N TYR A 163 -0.82 15.54 14.95
CA TYR A 163 0.38 15.43 15.75
C TYR A 163 1.60 15.16 14.86
N TYR A 164 2.67 15.83 15.16
CA TYR A 164 3.95 15.66 14.46
C TYR A 164 4.95 14.96 15.37
N ALA A 165 5.33 13.72 15.00
CA ALA A 165 6.38 13.00 15.71
C ALA A 165 7.73 13.68 15.49
N ILE A 166 8.37 14.12 16.57
CA ILE A 166 9.65 14.82 16.55
C ILE A 166 10.78 13.85 16.76
N ASP A 167 10.65 12.97 17.77
CA ASP A 167 11.72 12.08 18.20
C ASP A 167 11.17 10.83 18.87
N LEU A 168 12.01 9.79 18.96
CA LEU A 168 11.73 8.57 19.71
C LEU A 168 12.39 8.65 21.08
N ILE A 169 11.66 8.28 22.11
CA ILE A 169 12.17 8.14 23.48
C ILE A 169 12.74 6.74 23.61
N MET A 170 14.06 6.63 23.66
CA MET A 170 14.79 5.36 23.76
C MET A 170 15.31 5.14 25.17
N ASP A 171 15.34 3.89 25.64
CA ASP A 171 16.06 3.55 26.88
C ASP A 171 17.56 3.26 26.62
N ASP A 172 18.29 3.02 27.70
CA ASP A 172 19.73 2.76 27.65
C ASP A 172 20.09 1.47 26.89
N ASN A 173 19.15 0.57 26.64
CA ASN A 173 19.31 -0.67 25.88
C ASN A 173 18.92 -0.53 24.42
N GLY A 174 18.51 0.66 23.99
CA GLY A 174 18.06 0.94 22.62
C GLY A 174 16.62 0.50 22.34
N ALA A 175 15.81 0.21 23.36
CA ALA A 175 14.40 -0.07 23.19
C ALA A 175 13.57 1.22 23.18
N CYS A 176 12.63 1.33 22.22
CA CYS A 176 11.73 2.47 22.14
C CYS A 176 10.67 2.42 23.26
N GLN A 177 10.65 3.44 24.10
CA GLN A 177 9.72 3.60 25.22
C GLN A 177 8.55 4.53 24.89
N GLY A 178 8.69 5.36 23.88
CA GLY A 178 7.66 6.32 23.50
C GLY A 178 8.06 7.23 22.35
N VAL A 179 7.18 8.18 22.06
CA VAL A 179 7.37 9.18 20.99
C VAL A 179 7.12 10.56 21.54
N LEU A 180 8.02 11.49 21.27
CA LEU A 180 7.80 12.91 21.49
C LEU A 180 7.05 13.49 20.28
N ALA A 181 5.88 14.04 20.49
CA ALA A 181 5.05 14.62 19.45
C ALA A 181 4.51 15.99 19.83
N LEU A 182 4.35 16.86 18.82
CA LEU A 182 3.75 18.19 18.88
C LEU A 182 2.40 18.17 18.17
#